data_737d1b964f3c7f1efc7698ed88622d9b
#
_entry.id   737d1b964f3c7f1efc7698ed88622d9b
#
_cell.length_a   1.000
_cell.length_b   1.000
_cell.length_c   1.000
_cell.angle_alpha   90.00
_cell.angle_beta   90.00
_cell.angle_gamma   90.00
#
_symmetry.space_group_name_H-M   'P 1'
#
loop_
_entity.id
_entity.type
_entity.pdbx_description
1 polymer ?
#
loop_
_entity_poly.entity_id
_entity_poly.type
_entity_poly.pdbx_seq_one_letter_code
_entity_poly.pdbx_strand_id
1 'polypeptide(L)'
;MSLEIWDCIICWYNDALKKWCKRMAVKDLQTIDSIEIIVVVDNSLEIWSNPGRNDVQRFFQWRNDENDDDDLPLVAGLGLSLWIRLTLDDKVSNLLLDTGESDIHIATNMRALNLPLNELDGIVLSHGHDDHYGGLRWILANCHQPVSVYMHPRMTHRKGARLKTDEGERIIEN
;
A
#
# COMPACT_ATOMS: atom_id res chain seq x y z
N MET A 1 18.68 -26.96 -2.96
CA MET A 1 17.67 -27.25 -1.90
C MET A 1 16.51 -26.31 -2.20
N SER A 2 15.45 -26.81 -2.84
CA SER A 2 14.31 -26.00 -3.25
C SER A 2 13.43 -25.73 -2.04
N LEU A 3 13.33 -24.46 -1.64
CA LEU A 3 12.31 -24.01 -0.69
C LEU A 3 10.95 -24.10 -1.38
N GLU A 4 10.19 -25.14 -1.06
CA GLU A 4 8.77 -25.19 -1.38
C GLU A 4 8.05 -24.29 -0.36
N ILE A 5 7.66 -23.08 -0.77
CA ILE A 5 6.73 -22.27 0.03
C ILE A 5 5.35 -22.90 -0.13
N TRP A 6 4.98 -23.71 0.83
CA TRP A 6 3.64 -24.20 1.05
C TRP A 6 2.87 -23.10 1.78
N ASP A 7 1.64 -22.92 1.34
CA ASP A 7 0.55 -22.19 2.00
C ASP A 7 0.26 -20.78 1.51
N CYS A 8 -0.41 -20.74 0.37
CA CYS A 8 -1.44 -19.73 0.21
C CYS A 8 -2.56 -20.06 1.22
N ILE A 9 -2.69 -19.31 2.31
CA ILE A 9 -3.71 -19.47 3.36
C ILE A 9 -5.13 -19.57 2.78
N ILE A 10 -5.35 -19.12 1.56
CA ILE A 10 -6.60 -19.13 0.80
C ILE A 10 -6.96 -20.52 0.28
N CYS A 11 -5.98 -21.38 0.01
CA CYS A 11 -6.22 -22.73 -0.51
C CYS A 11 -6.75 -23.72 0.55
N TRP A 12 -6.62 -23.39 1.84
CA TRP A 12 -7.06 -24.24 2.93
C TRP A 12 -8.58 -24.26 3.17
N TYR A 13 -9.28 -23.20 2.73
CA TYR A 13 -10.68 -23.01 3.13
C TYR A 13 -11.73 -23.44 2.09
N ASN A 14 -11.36 -23.76 0.85
CA ASN A 14 -12.35 -24.14 -0.16
C ASN A 14 -11.76 -24.99 -1.29
N ASP A 15 -12.22 -26.23 -1.43
CA ASP A 15 -11.79 -27.18 -2.47
C ASP A 15 -12.06 -26.68 -3.90
N ALA A 16 -13.04 -25.81 -4.11
CA ALA A 16 -13.29 -25.18 -5.40
C ALA A 16 -12.20 -24.16 -5.79
N LEU A 17 -11.51 -23.55 -4.81
CA LEU A 17 -10.43 -22.59 -5.05
C LEU A 17 -9.08 -23.28 -5.28
N LYS A 18 -8.91 -24.53 -4.88
CA LYS A 18 -7.69 -25.32 -5.18
C LYS A 18 -7.43 -25.45 -6.68
N LYS A 19 -8.48 -25.42 -7.49
CA LYS A 19 -8.39 -25.43 -8.95
C LYS A 19 -7.82 -24.14 -9.56
N TRP A 20 -7.92 -23.00 -8.84
CA TRP A 20 -7.43 -21.69 -9.27
C TRP A 20 -6.08 -21.33 -8.67
N CYS A 21 -5.69 -21.94 -7.56
CA CYS A 21 -4.33 -21.89 -7.07
C CYS A 21 -3.44 -22.73 -8.00
N LYS A 22 -3.26 -22.28 -9.23
CA LYS A 22 -2.13 -22.75 -10.02
C LYS A 22 -0.91 -22.49 -9.15
N ARG A 23 -0.23 -23.59 -8.81
CA ARG A 23 1.10 -23.59 -8.25
C ARG A 23 1.91 -22.53 -9.00
N MET A 24 1.99 -21.34 -8.46
CA MET A 24 3.00 -20.38 -8.91
C MET A 24 4.30 -21.01 -8.48
N ALA A 25 4.88 -21.79 -9.38
CA ALA A 25 6.26 -22.18 -9.22
C ALA A 25 7.04 -20.86 -9.18
N VAL A 26 7.58 -20.55 -8.01
CA VAL A 26 8.53 -19.44 -7.81
C VAL A 26 9.83 -19.84 -8.54
N LYS A 27 9.72 -20.13 -9.86
CA LYS A 27 10.85 -20.60 -10.65
C LYS A 27 11.72 -19.47 -11.16
N ASP A 28 11.21 -18.24 -11.15
CA ASP A 28 11.85 -17.12 -11.78
C ASP A 28 11.84 -15.87 -10.90
N LEU A 29 12.09 -16.03 -9.58
CA LEU A 29 12.37 -14.87 -8.73
C LEU A 29 13.68 -14.24 -9.21
N GLN A 30 13.58 -13.01 -9.67
CA GLN A 30 14.74 -12.17 -9.91
C GLN A 30 15.14 -11.49 -8.60
N THR A 31 16.41 -11.40 -8.35
CA THR A 31 16.94 -10.54 -7.29
C THR A 31 16.85 -9.09 -7.77
N ILE A 32 16.48 -8.19 -6.86
CA ILE A 32 16.51 -6.75 -7.11
C ILE A 32 17.80 -6.17 -6.56
N ASP A 33 18.27 -5.07 -7.16
CA ASP A 33 19.47 -4.38 -6.71
C ASP A 33 19.18 -3.49 -5.50
N SER A 34 18.03 -2.81 -5.52
CA SER A 34 17.60 -1.97 -4.41
C SER A 34 16.10 -1.89 -4.28
N ILE A 35 15.65 -1.59 -3.07
CA ILE A 35 14.27 -1.24 -2.74
C ILE A 35 14.27 0.06 -1.95
N GLU A 36 13.44 1.01 -2.38
CA GLU A 36 13.11 2.21 -1.64
C GLU A 36 11.64 2.15 -1.24
N ILE A 37 11.35 2.43 0.02
CA ILE A 37 9.99 2.45 0.55
C ILE A 37 9.71 3.81 1.14
N ILE A 38 8.71 4.50 0.60
CA ILE A 38 8.22 5.78 1.09
C ILE A 38 6.87 5.57 1.76
N VAL A 39 6.75 5.94 3.02
CA VAL A 39 5.49 5.92 3.74
C VAL A 39 4.66 7.12 3.29
N VAL A 40 3.57 6.86 2.57
CA VAL A 40 2.69 7.90 2.04
C VAL A 40 1.58 8.23 3.02
N VAL A 41 0.94 7.21 3.61
CA VAL A 41 -0.07 7.37 4.66
C VAL A 41 0.27 6.46 5.83
N ASP A 42 0.26 7.03 7.00
CA ASP A 42 0.32 6.33 8.29
C ASP A 42 -0.54 7.10 9.29
N ASN A 43 -1.01 6.42 10.31
CA ASN A 43 -1.86 6.98 11.36
C ASN A 43 -1.11 7.84 12.39
N SER A 44 0.20 8.03 12.21
CA SER A 44 1.00 8.91 13.05
C SER A 44 2.05 9.68 12.25
N LEU A 45 2.31 10.92 12.69
CA LEU A 45 3.43 11.73 12.23
C LEU A 45 4.40 11.93 13.38
N GLU A 46 5.63 11.46 13.22
CA GLU A 46 6.67 11.66 14.19
C GLU A 46 7.76 12.60 13.66
N ILE A 47 7.73 13.84 14.13
CA ILE A 47 8.61 14.90 13.63
C ILE A 47 9.95 14.93 14.38
N TRP A 48 9.97 14.56 15.66
CA TRP A 48 11.10 14.87 16.56
C TRP A 48 11.97 13.68 16.94
N SER A 49 11.51 12.43 16.79
CA SER A 49 12.34 11.29 17.16
C SER A 49 13.49 11.04 16.19
N ASN A 50 14.64 10.67 16.70
CA ASN A 50 15.78 10.26 15.87
C ASN A 50 15.48 8.82 15.34
N PRO A 51 15.50 8.55 14.03
CA PRO A 51 15.28 7.19 13.52
C PRO A 51 16.33 6.19 13.99
N GLY A 52 17.49 6.66 14.49
CA GLY A 52 18.56 5.78 14.96
C GLY A 52 19.21 4.93 13.85
N ARG A 53 18.84 5.19 12.60
CA ARG A 53 19.30 4.45 11.41
C ARG A 53 19.67 5.41 10.29
N ASN A 54 20.74 5.13 9.57
CA ASN A 54 21.23 5.96 8.46
C ASN A 54 20.51 5.69 7.13
N ASP A 55 19.77 4.57 7.06
CA ASP A 55 19.01 4.14 5.89
C ASP A 55 17.52 4.58 5.96
N VAL A 56 17.16 5.36 6.99
CA VAL A 56 15.82 5.96 7.14
C VAL A 56 15.95 7.47 7.12
N GLN A 57 15.32 8.08 6.13
CA GLN A 57 15.23 9.53 6.00
C GLN A 57 13.83 10.00 6.34
N ARG A 58 13.72 11.09 7.05
CA ARG A 58 12.43 11.71 7.35
C ARG A 58 12.09 12.76 6.34
N PHE A 59 10.81 12.96 6.11
CA PHE A 59 10.29 13.98 5.21
C PHE A 59 10.86 15.37 5.53
N PHE A 60 10.96 15.73 6.80
CA PHE A 60 11.47 17.06 7.20
C PHE A 60 12.96 17.25 6.88
N GLN A 61 13.78 16.22 7.00
CA GLN A 61 15.20 16.25 6.61
C GLN A 61 15.32 16.27 5.09
N TRP A 62 14.59 15.39 4.40
CA TRP A 62 14.57 15.32 2.95
C TRP A 62 14.17 16.65 2.32
N ARG A 63 13.14 17.32 2.85
CA ARG A 63 12.64 18.60 2.36
C ARG A 63 13.65 19.74 2.52
N ASN A 64 14.37 19.79 3.63
CA ASN A 64 15.40 20.81 3.84
C ASN A 64 16.58 20.68 2.88
N ASP A 65 16.86 19.47 2.41
CA ASP A 65 17.95 19.20 1.47
C ASP A 65 17.57 19.54 0.02
N GLU A 66 16.30 19.50 -0.33
CA GLU A 66 15.79 19.66 -1.71
C GLU A 66 15.35 21.10 -2.06
N ASN A 67 15.38 22.05 -1.14
CA ASN A 67 15.05 23.49 -1.34
C ASN A 67 13.70 23.77 -2.01
N ASP A 68 12.66 23.04 -1.66
CA ASP A 68 11.35 23.23 -2.25
C ASP A 68 10.50 24.21 -1.42
N ASP A 69 10.17 25.37 -2.02
CA ASP A 69 9.38 26.44 -1.39
C ASP A 69 7.87 26.14 -1.36
N ASP A 70 7.41 25.05 -1.97
CA ASP A 70 6.00 24.67 -1.99
C ASP A 70 5.60 23.94 -0.70
N ASP A 71 5.06 24.72 0.22
CA ASP A 71 4.70 24.35 1.59
C ASP A 71 3.49 23.42 1.73
N LEU A 72 3.50 22.27 1.09
CA LEU A 72 2.48 21.24 1.31
C LEU A 72 2.86 20.37 2.53
N PRO A 73 2.10 20.46 3.64
CA PRO A 73 2.38 19.63 4.80
C PRO A 73 2.00 18.19 4.53
N LEU A 74 2.76 17.24 5.09
CA LEU A 74 2.27 15.88 5.25
C LEU A 74 1.17 15.85 6.30
N VAL A 75 0.15 15.02 6.06
CA VAL A 75 -0.95 14.80 6.98
C VAL A 75 -0.98 13.34 7.42
N ALA A 76 -1.18 13.09 8.71
CA ALA A 76 -1.47 11.78 9.22
C ALA A 76 -2.91 11.37 8.82
N GLY A 77 -3.10 10.11 8.47
CA GLY A 77 -4.40 9.56 8.11
C GLY A 77 -4.52 8.13 8.61
N LEU A 78 -5.75 7.68 8.88
CA LEU A 78 -5.97 6.29 9.29
C LEU A 78 -5.56 5.34 8.16
N GLY A 79 -4.96 4.20 8.54
CA GLY A 79 -4.55 3.15 7.63
C GLY A 79 -3.11 3.27 7.15
N LEU A 80 -2.85 2.68 6.00
CA LEU A 80 -1.51 2.56 5.44
C LEU A 80 -1.51 2.86 3.95
N SER A 81 -0.44 3.50 3.48
CA SER A 81 -0.06 3.52 2.07
C SER A 81 1.45 3.62 1.94
N LEU A 82 2.04 2.72 1.15
CA LEU A 82 3.47 2.68 0.88
C LEU A 82 3.73 2.78 -0.62
N TRP A 83 4.55 3.75 -1.02
CA TRP A 83 5.14 3.76 -2.35
C TRP A 83 6.42 2.93 -2.32
N ILE A 84 6.52 1.93 -3.18
CA ILE A 84 7.63 0.99 -3.23
C ILE A 84 8.29 1.12 -4.60
N ARG A 85 9.55 1.56 -4.60
CA ARG A 85 10.37 1.63 -5.80
C ARG A 85 11.37 0.48 -5.80
N LEU A 86 11.33 -0.35 -6.85
CA LEU A 86 12.21 -1.48 -7.05
C LEU A 86 13.17 -1.16 -8.20
N THR A 87 14.46 -1.41 -8.02
CA THR A 87 15.44 -1.25 -9.08
C THR A 87 16.08 -2.59 -9.39
N LEU A 88 16.14 -2.92 -10.68
CA LEU A 88 16.85 -4.08 -11.22
C LEU A 88 17.57 -3.67 -12.50
N ASP A 89 18.90 -3.76 -12.49
CA ASP A 89 19.75 -3.15 -13.51
C ASP A 89 19.39 -1.65 -13.65
N ASP A 90 19.10 -1.19 -14.86
CA ASP A 90 18.67 0.21 -15.11
C ASP A 90 17.14 0.39 -15.13
N LYS A 91 16.38 -0.63 -14.72
CA LYS A 91 14.91 -0.59 -14.71
C LYS A 91 14.38 -0.28 -13.33
N VAL A 92 13.47 0.68 -13.29
CA VAL A 92 12.73 1.05 -12.10
C VAL A 92 11.28 0.60 -12.25
N SER A 93 10.72 0.02 -11.19
CA SER A 93 9.29 -0.30 -11.08
C SER A 93 8.72 0.30 -9.81
N ASN A 94 7.59 0.98 -9.95
CA ASN A 94 6.89 1.64 -8.85
C ASN A 94 5.59 0.92 -8.52
N LEU A 95 5.44 0.51 -7.29
CA LEU A 95 4.23 -0.13 -6.78
C LEU A 95 3.65 0.70 -5.63
N LEU A 96 2.34 0.69 -5.50
CA LEU A 96 1.65 1.24 -4.34
C LEU A 96 1.03 0.10 -3.53
N LEU A 97 1.41 -0.05 -2.27
CA LEU A 97 0.78 -0.98 -1.33
C LEU A 97 -0.20 -0.20 -0.48
N ASP A 98 -1.48 -0.53 -0.60
CA ASP A 98 -2.61 0.15 0.02
C ASP A 98 -2.72 1.65 -0.31
N THR A 99 -3.82 2.28 0.04
CA THR A 99 -4.10 3.67 -0.37
C THR A 99 -4.62 4.56 0.78
N GLY A 100 -4.55 4.07 2.02
CA GLY A 100 -5.10 4.80 3.17
C GLY A 100 -6.62 4.90 3.17
N GLU A 101 -7.16 5.62 4.13
CA GLU A 101 -8.61 5.75 4.37
C GLU A 101 -9.30 6.68 3.36
N SER A 102 -8.63 7.73 2.89
CA SER A 102 -9.31 8.79 2.15
C SER A 102 -8.52 9.40 1.01
N ASP A 103 -9.27 9.90 0.03
CA ASP A 103 -8.76 10.67 -1.10
C ASP A 103 -7.93 11.89 -0.64
N ILE A 104 -8.29 12.53 0.48
CA ILE A 104 -7.62 13.73 0.98
C ILE A 104 -6.20 13.42 1.45
N HIS A 105 -6.05 12.40 2.29
CA HIS A 105 -4.75 12.04 2.85
C HIS A 105 -3.77 11.60 1.77
N ILE A 106 -4.20 10.66 0.91
CA ILE A 106 -3.33 10.16 -0.16
C ILE A 106 -2.97 11.26 -1.17
N ALA A 107 -3.94 12.11 -1.56
CA ALA A 107 -3.71 13.19 -2.51
C ALA A 107 -2.74 14.24 -1.99
N THR A 108 -2.91 14.65 -0.72
CA THR A 108 -2.05 15.65 -0.09
C THR A 108 -0.63 15.12 0.01
N ASN A 109 -0.45 13.92 0.55
CA ASN A 109 0.86 13.36 0.79
C ASN A 109 1.59 12.97 -0.51
N MET A 110 0.88 12.44 -1.52
CA MET A 110 1.46 12.17 -2.83
C MET A 110 2.05 13.43 -3.49
N ARG A 111 1.35 14.57 -3.38
CA ARG A 111 1.82 15.85 -3.90
C ARG A 111 3.00 16.38 -3.08
N ALA A 112 2.89 16.36 -1.74
CA ALA A 112 3.94 16.81 -0.85
C ALA A 112 5.25 16.03 -1.02
N LEU A 113 5.14 14.73 -1.32
CA LEU A 113 6.27 13.82 -1.58
C LEU A 113 6.70 13.83 -3.06
N ASN A 114 6.04 14.61 -3.91
CA ASN A 114 6.29 14.68 -5.35
C ASN A 114 6.35 13.31 -6.04
N LEU A 115 5.42 12.39 -5.67
CA LEU A 115 5.41 11.04 -6.20
C LEU A 115 4.79 10.99 -7.59
N PRO A 116 5.48 10.39 -8.58
CA PRO A 116 5.06 10.43 -9.99
C PRO A 116 3.99 9.38 -10.28
N LEU A 117 2.70 9.71 -10.10
CA LEU A 117 1.59 8.79 -10.39
C LEU A 117 1.62 8.21 -11.81
N ASN A 118 2.21 8.94 -12.76
CA ASN A 118 2.33 8.48 -14.15
C ASN A 118 3.32 7.33 -14.33
N GLU A 119 4.16 7.10 -13.34
CA GLU A 119 5.16 6.03 -13.33
C GLU A 119 4.72 4.84 -12.45
N LEU A 120 3.46 4.82 -12.01
CA LEU A 120 2.92 3.74 -11.20
C LEU A 120 2.60 2.52 -12.06
N ASP A 121 3.29 1.40 -11.81
CA ASP A 121 3.15 0.15 -12.55
C ASP A 121 2.03 -0.74 -11.99
N GLY A 122 1.74 -0.62 -10.69
CA GLY A 122 0.72 -1.46 -10.06
C GLY A 122 0.34 -1.02 -8.66
N ILE A 123 -0.87 -1.43 -8.26
CA ILE A 123 -1.39 -1.23 -6.91
C ILE A 123 -1.67 -2.59 -6.30
N VAL A 124 -1.22 -2.82 -5.08
CA VAL A 124 -1.49 -4.03 -4.30
C VAL A 124 -2.32 -3.65 -3.10
N LEU A 125 -3.49 -4.24 -2.96
CA LEU A 125 -4.35 -4.06 -1.79
C LEU A 125 -4.20 -5.26 -0.85
N SER A 126 -3.78 -4.99 0.38
CA SER A 126 -3.51 -6.01 1.38
C SER A 126 -4.79 -6.73 1.83
N HIS A 127 -5.82 -5.95 2.13
CA HIS A 127 -7.13 -6.44 2.53
C HIS A 127 -8.21 -5.37 2.31
N GLY A 128 -9.43 -5.70 2.62
CA GLY A 128 -10.56 -4.88 2.23
C GLY A 128 -11.16 -4.04 3.35
N HIS A 129 -10.41 -3.51 4.28
CA HIS A 129 -10.89 -2.46 5.18
C HIS A 129 -10.71 -1.08 4.52
N ASP A 130 -11.60 -0.16 4.83
CA ASP A 130 -11.69 1.15 4.17
C ASP A 130 -10.40 1.96 4.33
N ASP A 131 -9.72 1.82 5.45
CA ASP A 131 -8.45 2.46 5.76
C ASP A 131 -7.26 1.93 4.93
N HIS A 132 -7.48 0.95 4.04
CA HIS A 132 -6.49 0.40 3.12
C HIS A 132 -6.82 0.62 1.64
N TYR A 133 -8.09 0.89 1.30
CA TYR A 133 -8.47 1.14 -0.10
C TYR A 133 -9.26 2.45 -0.32
N GLY A 134 -9.50 3.24 0.72
CA GLY A 134 -10.31 4.46 0.64
C GLY A 134 -9.81 5.48 -0.36
N GLY A 135 -8.49 5.64 -0.50
CA GLY A 135 -7.87 6.53 -1.48
C GLY A 135 -7.76 5.98 -2.90
N LEU A 136 -8.15 4.71 -3.14
CA LEU A 136 -7.99 4.05 -4.44
C LEU A 136 -8.68 4.79 -5.57
N ARG A 137 -9.88 5.32 -5.31
CA ARG A 137 -10.64 6.07 -6.32
C ARG A 137 -9.87 7.29 -6.82
N TRP A 138 -9.25 8.03 -5.92
CA TRP A 138 -8.46 9.19 -6.28
C TRP A 138 -7.22 8.79 -7.10
N ILE A 139 -6.50 7.75 -6.71
CA ILE A 139 -5.34 7.23 -7.47
C ILE A 139 -5.76 6.90 -8.90
N LEU A 140 -6.79 6.06 -9.06
CA LEU A 140 -7.26 5.62 -10.38
C LEU A 140 -7.75 6.79 -11.26
N ALA A 141 -8.35 7.82 -10.66
CA ALA A 141 -8.83 8.99 -11.38
C ALA A 141 -7.70 9.94 -11.82
N ASN A 142 -6.52 9.87 -11.18
CA ASN A 142 -5.38 10.75 -11.46
C ASN A 142 -4.22 10.04 -12.17
N CYS A 143 -4.25 8.72 -12.33
CA CYS A 143 -3.35 8.00 -13.24
C CYS A 143 -3.73 8.30 -14.68
N HIS A 144 -2.76 8.71 -15.50
CA HIS A 144 -2.98 8.97 -16.94
C HIS A 144 -3.02 7.69 -17.79
N GLN A 145 -2.55 6.57 -17.24
CA GLN A 145 -2.53 5.27 -17.90
C GLN A 145 -3.27 4.24 -17.06
N PRO A 146 -3.84 3.20 -17.67
CA PRO A 146 -4.42 2.09 -16.92
C PRO A 146 -3.37 1.43 -16.03
N VAL A 147 -3.65 1.34 -14.73
CA VAL A 147 -2.80 0.68 -13.75
C VAL A 147 -3.46 -0.61 -13.25
N SER A 148 -2.68 -1.67 -13.10
CA SER A 148 -3.17 -2.95 -12.58
C SER A 148 -3.40 -2.89 -11.08
N VAL A 149 -4.56 -3.37 -10.62
CA VAL A 149 -4.87 -3.48 -9.18
C VAL A 149 -4.90 -4.96 -8.79
N TYR A 150 -4.02 -5.34 -7.89
CA TYR A 150 -3.90 -6.70 -7.36
C TYR A 150 -4.58 -6.76 -6.00
N MET A 151 -5.61 -7.57 -5.87
CA MET A 151 -6.37 -7.72 -4.64
C MET A 151 -6.95 -9.11 -4.49
N HIS A 152 -7.27 -9.48 -3.25
CA HIS A 152 -7.97 -10.73 -3.01
C HIS A 152 -9.42 -10.67 -3.53
N PRO A 153 -9.96 -11.69 -4.22
CA PRO A 153 -11.32 -11.65 -4.78
C PRO A 153 -12.42 -11.35 -3.76
N ARG A 154 -12.25 -11.72 -2.50
CA ARG A 154 -13.21 -11.42 -1.43
C ARG A 154 -13.25 -9.98 -0.99
N MET A 155 -12.34 -9.13 -1.45
CA MET A 155 -12.39 -7.69 -1.11
C MET A 155 -13.64 -7.00 -1.62
N THR A 156 -14.25 -7.52 -2.68
CA THR A 156 -15.49 -7.00 -3.25
C THR A 156 -16.76 -7.49 -2.54
N HIS A 157 -16.64 -8.38 -1.54
CA HIS A 157 -17.79 -8.84 -0.78
C HIS A 157 -18.23 -7.78 0.23
N ARG A 158 -19.55 -7.75 0.51
CA ARG A 158 -20.09 -6.95 1.60
C ARG A 158 -19.39 -7.29 2.91
N LYS A 159 -19.07 -6.28 3.67
CA LYS A 159 -18.39 -6.38 4.96
C LYS A 159 -19.30 -5.83 6.03
N GLY A 160 -19.12 -6.33 7.23
CA GLY A 160 -19.79 -5.82 8.40
C GLY A 160 -18.88 -5.91 9.61
N ALA A 161 -19.01 -4.96 10.50
CA ALA A 161 -18.35 -4.99 11.81
C ALA A 161 -19.33 -5.48 12.87
N ARG A 162 -18.87 -6.41 13.72
CA ARG A 162 -19.63 -6.87 14.88
C ARG A 162 -19.13 -6.11 16.10
N LEU A 163 -19.92 -5.20 16.58
CA LEU A 163 -19.64 -4.45 17.80
C LEU A 163 -20.31 -5.10 18.99
N LYS A 164 -19.55 -5.32 20.07
CA LYS A 164 -20.09 -5.65 21.39
C LYS A 164 -20.37 -4.35 22.13
N THR A 165 -21.60 -4.19 22.54
CA THR A 165 -22.04 -3.07 23.37
C THR A 165 -22.61 -3.61 24.67
N ASP A 166 -22.81 -2.76 25.66
CA ASP A 166 -23.43 -3.13 26.93
C ASP A 166 -24.87 -3.65 26.77
N GLU A 167 -25.52 -3.32 25.62
CA GLU A 167 -26.87 -3.77 25.25
C GLU A 167 -26.88 -5.06 24.42
N GLY A 168 -25.69 -5.60 24.07
CA GLY A 168 -25.54 -6.82 23.25
C GLY A 168 -24.67 -6.63 22.02
N GLU A 169 -24.81 -7.53 21.06
CA GLU A 169 -24.06 -7.47 19.79
C GLU A 169 -24.85 -6.69 18.74
N ARG A 170 -24.20 -5.74 18.07
CA ARG A 170 -24.74 -5.00 16.92
C ARG A 170 -23.88 -5.28 15.70
N ILE A 171 -24.51 -5.61 14.58
CA ILE A 171 -23.86 -5.74 13.27
C ILE A 171 -24.05 -4.41 12.53
N ILE A 172 -22.93 -3.82 12.10
CA ILE A 172 -22.91 -2.68 11.19
C ILE A 172 -22.47 -3.21 9.84
N GLU A 173 -23.35 -3.11 8.83
CA GLU A 173 -23.03 -3.46 7.45
C GLU A 173 -22.67 -2.18 6.68
N ASN A 174 -21.56 -2.22 5.94
CA ASN A 174 -21.16 -1.20 4.97
C ASN A 174 -21.52 -1.63 3.55
#